data_ba272ea7f4612ad83757a7794ef0867b
#
_entry.id   ba272ea7f4612ad83757a7794ef0867b
#
_cell.length_a   1.000
_cell.length_b   1.000
_cell.length_c   1.000
_cell.angle_alpha   90.00
_cell.angle_beta   90.00
_cell.angle_gamma   90.00
#
_symmetry.space_group_name_H-M   'P 1'
#
loop_
_entity.id
_entity.type
_entity.pdbx_description
1 polymer ?
#
loop_
_entity_poly.entity_id
_entity_poly.type
_entity_poly.pdbx_seq_one_letter_code
_entity_poly.pdbx_strand_id
1 'polypeptide(L)'
;MKEEPQLKECPTVTGEGEYDHMSFIKTIEMLQEDYATPDELITARLHSLFERSAKRCYYGMRQTNGKNTWSWWKQEIITKWANDAWRYKIENAFENSFFQPEKDKPLTWFLKQVERFNALYPEMSQKMVHMKILKKCGGELEHALRSRCIEPCSTEEYINALEDIVTRTKIGRTWKKFEIKCPNKPFIKKDKPRETLKPNTSNNDEQRKCHKCGGIGYLANNCLKKEKINEIVETEDHDYKEE
;
A
#
# COMPACT_ATOMS: atom_id res chain seq x y z
N MET A 1 12.59 -8.37 -40.89
CA MET A 1 11.34 -8.81 -40.31
C MET A 1 11.64 -9.44 -38.97
N LYS A 2 11.05 -8.97 -37.88
CA LYS A 2 11.16 -9.65 -36.58
C LYS A 2 10.39 -10.98 -36.68
N GLU A 3 10.98 -12.08 -36.20
CA GLU A 3 10.26 -13.35 -36.13
C GLU A 3 9.08 -13.23 -35.17
N GLU A 4 7.91 -13.76 -35.55
CA GLU A 4 6.76 -13.79 -34.66
C GLU A 4 7.07 -14.64 -33.41
N PRO A 5 6.67 -14.20 -32.20
CA PRO A 5 6.92 -14.96 -30.99
C PRO A 5 6.24 -16.33 -31.09
N GLN A 6 6.95 -17.34 -30.62
CA GLN A 6 6.38 -18.70 -30.57
C GLN A 6 5.21 -18.73 -29.58
N LEU A 7 4.19 -19.54 -29.84
CA LEU A 7 3.01 -19.68 -29.00
C LEU A 7 3.33 -19.95 -27.50
N LYS A 8 4.47 -20.58 -27.25
CA LYS A 8 4.96 -20.87 -25.89
C LYS A 8 5.37 -19.62 -25.09
N GLU A 9 5.62 -18.52 -25.76
CA GLU A 9 6.02 -17.24 -25.18
C GLU A 9 4.83 -16.32 -24.91
N CYS A 10 3.64 -16.69 -25.42
CA CYS A 10 2.42 -15.93 -25.19
C CYS A 10 1.83 -16.29 -23.82
N PRO A 11 1.32 -15.32 -23.07
CA PRO A 11 0.66 -15.58 -21.80
C PRO A 11 -0.60 -16.40 -21.99
N THR A 12 -0.95 -17.21 -20.98
CA THR A 12 -2.20 -17.97 -20.99
C THR A 12 -3.17 -17.40 -19.95
N VAL A 13 -4.47 -17.55 -20.22
CA VAL A 13 -5.56 -17.19 -19.30
C VAL A 13 -6.20 -18.45 -18.77
N THR A 14 -6.14 -18.67 -17.46
CA THR A 14 -6.78 -19.80 -16.80
C THR A 14 -8.20 -19.47 -16.34
N GLY A 15 -8.47 -18.18 -16.07
CA GLY A 15 -9.69 -17.68 -15.44
C GLY A 15 -9.76 -17.93 -13.93
N GLU A 16 -8.67 -18.38 -13.33
CA GLU A 16 -8.53 -18.68 -11.89
C GLU A 16 -7.49 -17.78 -11.21
N GLY A 17 -6.59 -17.20 -11.99
CA GLY A 17 -5.57 -16.28 -11.49
C GLY A 17 -6.14 -14.89 -11.14
N GLU A 18 -5.45 -14.19 -10.24
CA GLU A 18 -5.91 -12.89 -9.74
C GLU A 18 -5.82 -11.80 -10.82
N TYR A 19 -4.80 -11.86 -11.70
CA TYR A 19 -4.50 -10.84 -12.73
C TYR A 19 -4.25 -11.39 -14.13
N ASP A 20 -4.31 -12.70 -14.34
CA ASP A 20 -3.94 -13.31 -15.63
C ASP A 20 -4.69 -12.70 -16.80
N HIS A 21 -5.97 -12.36 -16.64
CA HIS A 21 -6.76 -11.72 -17.69
C HIS A 21 -6.25 -10.31 -18.05
N MET A 22 -5.84 -9.49 -17.08
CA MET A 22 -5.32 -8.14 -17.34
C MET A 22 -3.90 -8.19 -17.91
N SER A 23 -3.05 -9.04 -17.35
CA SER A 23 -1.70 -9.27 -17.87
C SER A 23 -1.73 -9.83 -19.28
N PHE A 24 -2.66 -10.74 -19.56
CA PHE A 24 -2.90 -11.31 -20.89
C PHE A 24 -3.26 -10.23 -21.90
N ILE A 25 -4.28 -9.40 -21.61
CA ILE A 25 -4.70 -8.32 -22.51
C ILE A 25 -3.51 -7.41 -22.82
N LYS A 26 -2.81 -6.95 -21.79
CA LYS A 26 -1.66 -6.05 -21.93
C LYS A 26 -0.55 -6.67 -22.77
N THR A 27 -0.24 -7.96 -22.57
CA THR A 27 0.82 -8.61 -23.34
C THR A 27 0.42 -8.82 -24.79
N ILE A 28 -0.84 -9.18 -25.08
CA ILE A 28 -1.32 -9.29 -26.45
C ILE A 28 -1.28 -7.94 -27.16
N GLU A 29 -1.66 -6.84 -26.49
CA GLU A 29 -1.58 -5.49 -27.07
C GLU A 29 -0.12 -5.07 -27.35
N MET A 30 0.81 -5.37 -26.43
CA MET A 30 2.24 -5.13 -26.67
C MET A 30 2.78 -5.95 -27.86
N LEU A 31 2.41 -7.22 -27.97
CA LEU A 31 2.82 -8.06 -29.10
C LEU A 31 2.20 -7.56 -30.41
N GLN A 32 0.97 -7.08 -30.36
CA GLN A 32 0.30 -6.48 -31.53
C GLN A 32 1.03 -5.23 -32.00
N GLU A 33 1.44 -4.36 -31.07
CA GLU A 33 2.21 -3.16 -31.37
C GLU A 33 3.62 -3.49 -31.88
N ASP A 34 4.35 -4.37 -31.18
CA ASP A 34 5.75 -4.70 -31.49
C ASP A 34 5.93 -5.43 -32.84
N TYR A 35 4.97 -6.28 -33.19
CA TYR A 35 5.03 -7.14 -34.38
C TYR A 35 4.03 -6.76 -35.47
N ALA A 36 3.23 -5.71 -35.26
CA ALA A 36 2.12 -5.32 -36.16
C ALA A 36 1.19 -6.50 -36.50
N THR A 37 0.90 -7.35 -35.50
CA THR A 37 0.15 -8.61 -35.70
C THR A 37 -1.32 -8.30 -35.98
N PRO A 38 -1.89 -8.81 -37.10
CA PRO A 38 -3.30 -8.58 -37.43
C PRO A 38 -4.26 -9.22 -36.42
N ASP A 39 -5.42 -8.59 -36.20
CA ASP A 39 -6.48 -9.07 -35.30
C ASP A 39 -6.91 -10.51 -35.60
N GLU A 40 -7.00 -10.87 -36.89
CA GLU A 40 -7.40 -12.19 -37.33
C GLU A 40 -6.44 -13.27 -36.85
N LEU A 41 -5.14 -12.96 -36.83
CA LEU A 41 -4.12 -13.90 -36.39
C LEU A 41 -4.18 -14.11 -34.86
N ILE A 42 -4.37 -13.00 -34.11
CA ILE A 42 -4.56 -13.06 -32.66
C ILE A 42 -5.79 -13.90 -32.33
N THR A 43 -6.92 -13.56 -32.92
CA THR A 43 -8.20 -14.25 -32.64
C THR A 43 -8.21 -15.74 -33.06
N ALA A 44 -7.47 -16.09 -34.11
CA ALA A 44 -7.29 -17.49 -34.50
C ALA A 44 -6.48 -18.28 -33.46
N ARG A 45 -5.58 -17.63 -32.73
CA ARG A 45 -4.73 -18.29 -31.73
C ARG A 45 -5.34 -18.32 -30.31
N LEU A 46 -6.40 -17.57 -30.03
CA LEU A 46 -7.01 -17.49 -28.70
C LEU A 46 -7.37 -18.86 -28.11
N HIS A 47 -7.81 -19.81 -28.90
CA HIS A 47 -8.19 -21.16 -28.43
C HIS A 47 -7.02 -21.90 -27.74
N SER A 48 -5.77 -21.61 -28.13
CA SER A 48 -4.56 -22.21 -27.53
C SER A 48 -4.03 -21.41 -26.33
N LEU A 49 -4.43 -20.15 -26.21
CA LEU A 49 -4.02 -19.26 -25.13
C LEU A 49 -4.97 -19.29 -23.93
N PHE A 50 -6.18 -19.81 -24.11
CA PHE A 50 -7.10 -20.04 -23.00
C PHE A 50 -6.94 -21.46 -22.44
N GLU A 51 -6.90 -21.56 -21.11
CA GLU A 51 -6.76 -22.82 -20.40
C GLU A 51 -7.90 -23.03 -19.39
N ARG A 52 -8.09 -24.25 -18.90
CA ARG A 52 -9.01 -24.60 -17.81
C ARG A 52 -10.42 -24.01 -17.98
N SER A 53 -10.87 -23.22 -17.00
CA SER A 53 -12.20 -22.59 -16.98
C SER A 53 -12.35 -21.55 -18.08
N ALA A 54 -11.30 -20.78 -18.38
CA ALA A 54 -11.29 -19.80 -19.45
C ALA A 54 -11.48 -20.45 -20.82
N LYS A 55 -10.89 -21.62 -21.06
CA LYS A 55 -11.06 -22.36 -22.31
C LYS A 55 -12.52 -22.80 -22.53
N ARG A 56 -13.18 -23.27 -21.49
CA ARG A 56 -14.62 -23.62 -21.57
C ARG A 56 -15.46 -22.40 -21.91
N CYS A 57 -15.18 -21.27 -21.27
CA CYS A 57 -15.86 -20.01 -21.57
C CYS A 57 -15.63 -19.56 -23.01
N TYR A 58 -14.39 -19.65 -23.50
CA TYR A 58 -14.05 -19.32 -24.88
C TYR A 58 -14.90 -20.11 -25.87
N TYR A 59 -15.00 -21.45 -25.72
CA TYR A 59 -15.80 -22.25 -26.62
C TYR A 59 -17.29 -21.91 -26.58
N GLY A 60 -17.85 -21.65 -25.40
CA GLY A 60 -19.23 -21.19 -25.26
C GLY A 60 -19.48 -19.87 -25.98
N MET A 61 -18.63 -18.89 -25.77
CA MET A 61 -18.72 -17.56 -26.43
C MET A 61 -18.54 -17.69 -27.95
N ARG A 62 -17.63 -18.58 -28.41
CA ARG A 62 -17.38 -18.83 -29.83
C ARG A 62 -18.54 -19.46 -30.52
N GLN A 63 -19.25 -20.40 -29.88
CA GLN A 63 -20.45 -21.05 -30.42
C GLN A 63 -21.61 -20.06 -30.59
N THR A 64 -21.77 -19.15 -29.65
CA THR A 64 -22.88 -18.18 -29.65
C THR A 64 -22.64 -17.01 -30.60
N ASN A 65 -21.42 -16.50 -30.67
CA ASN A 65 -21.11 -15.22 -31.34
C ASN A 65 -20.25 -15.35 -32.61
N GLY A 66 -19.76 -16.56 -32.95
CA GLY A 66 -18.96 -16.78 -34.14
C GLY A 66 -17.56 -16.19 -34.13
N LYS A 67 -17.07 -15.67 -35.26
CA LYS A 67 -15.75 -15.02 -35.39
C LYS A 67 -15.89 -13.54 -35.05
N ASN A 68 -15.13 -13.06 -34.07
CA ASN A 68 -15.14 -11.68 -33.61
C ASN A 68 -13.74 -11.08 -33.63
N THR A 69 -13.66 -9.74 -33.61
CA THR A 69 -12.41 -8.98 -33.54
C THR A 69 -11.71 -9.15 -32.19
N TRP A 70 -10.43 -8.78 -32.12
CA TRP A 70 -9.69 -8.74 -30.85
C TRP A 70 -10.36 -7.78 -29.86
N SER A 71 -10.80 -6.61 -30.33
CA SER A 71 -11.48 -5.62 -29.48
C SER A 71 -12.73 -6.20 -28.80
N TRP A 72 -13.53 -7.01 -29.52
CA TRP A 72 -14.67 -7.69 -28.92
C TRP A 72 -14.24 -8.73 -27.85
N TRP A 73 -13.22 -9.55 -28.14
CA TRP A 73 -12.70 -10.52 -27.19
C TRP A 73 -12.14 -9.86 -25.93
N LYS A 74 -11.40 -8.76 -26.08
CA LYS A 74 -10.91 -7.95 -24.96
C LYS A 74 -12.05 -7.51 -24.05
N GLN A 75 -13.13 -6.98 -24.62
CA GLN A 75 -14.27 -6.53 -23.85
C GLN A 75 -14.97 -7.70 -23.10
N GLU A 76 -15.12 -8.84 -23.73
CA GLU A 76 -15.69 -10.04 -23.09
C GLU A 76 -14.81 -10.56 -21.95
N ILE A 77 -13.50 -10.57 -22.12
CA ILE A 77 -12.53 -10.93 -21.06
C ILE A 77 -12.69 -9.99 -19.86
N ILE A 78 -12.73 -8.69 -20.10
CA ILE A 78 -12.90 -7.67 -19.05
C ILE A 78 -14.24 -7.87 -18.34
N THR A 79 -15.33 -7.97 -19.08
CA THR A 79 -16.68 -8.15 -18.52
C THR A 79 -16.79 -9.39 -17.66
N LYS A 80 -16.13 -10.47 -18.07
CA LYS A 80 -16.23 -11.74 -17.35
C LYS A 80 -15.36 -11.83 -16.11
N TRP A 81 -14.10 -11.42 -16.21
CA TRP A 81 -13.10 -11.60 -15.14
C TRP A 81 -12.72 -10.34 -14.40
N ALA A 82 -12.82 -9.15 -15.00
CA ALA A 82 -12.60 -7.88 -14.34
C ALA A 82 -13.90 -7.20 -13.87
N ASN A 83 -14.89 -8.01 -13.45
CA ASN A 83 -16.17 -7.55 -12.95
C ASN A 83 -16.09 -6.85 -11.59
N ASP A 84 -17.19 -6.28 -11.12
CA ASP A 84 -17.23 -5.50 -9.88
C ASP A 84 -16.79 -6.33 -8.65
N ALA A 85 -17.13 -7.62 -8.60
CA ALA A 85 -16.69 -8.48 -7.50
C ALA A 85 -15.16 -8.67 -7.48
N TRP A 86 -14.54 -8.82 -8.66
CA TRP A 86 -13.09 -8.85 -8.79
C TRP A 86 -12.47 -7.50 -8.39
N ARG A 87 -13.00 -6.37 -8.89
CA ARG A 87 -12.51 -5.04 -8.54
C ARG A 87 -12.54 -4.82 -7.04
N TYR A 88 -13.66 -5.10 -6.40
CA TYR A 88 -13.80 -5.01 -4.95
C TYR A 88 -12.79 -5.88 -4.20
N LYS A 89 -12.58 -7.13 -4.66
CA LYS A 89 -11.57 -8.03 -4.08
C LYS A 89 -10.17 -7.44 -4.14
N ILE A 90 -9.78 -6.88 -5.31
CA ILE A 90 -8.43 -6.31 -5.50
C ILE A 90 -8.27 -5.02 -4.71
N GLU A 91 -9.26 -4.14 -4.71
CA GLU A 91 -9.27 -2.92 -3.89
C GLU A 91 -9.11 -3.25 -2.40
N ASN A 92 -9.93 -4.18 -1.89
CA ASN A 92 -9.84 -4.62 -0.51
C ASN A 92 -8.48 -5.27 -0.17
N ALA A 93 -7.93 -6.05 -1.09
CA ALA A 93 -6.61 -6.63 -0.93
C ALA A 93 -5.51 -5.56 -0.89
N PHE A 94 -5.62 -4.48 -1.67
CA PHE A 94 -4.72 -3.34 -1.61
C PHE A 94 -4.91 -2.57 -0.30
N GLU A 95 -6.15 -2.22 0.07
CA GLU A 95 -6.41 -1.43 1.28
C GLU A 95 -5.88 -2.10 2.56
N ASN A 96 -5.90 -3.42 2.62
CA ASN A 96 -5.41 -4.20 3.76
C ASN A 96 -3.93 -4.61 3.66
N SER A 97 -3.23 -4.28 2.58
CA SER A 97 -1.84 -4.68 2.35
C SER A 97 -0.85 -3.62 2.82
N PHE A 98 -0.56 -3.59 4.11
CA PHE A 98 0.51 -2.75 4.66
C PHE A 98 1.84 -3.49 4.62
N PHE A 99 2.91 -2.77 4.26
CA PHE A 99 4.26 -3.31 4.26
C PHE A 99 4.73 -3.66 5.67
N GLN A 100 5.18 -4.90 5.85
CA GLN A 100 5.70 -5.40 7.12
C GLN A 100 7.18 -5.77 6.96
N PRO A 101 8.15 -4.92 7.41
CA PRO A 101 9.57 -5.13 7.18
C PRO A 101 10.12 -6.47 7.65
N GLU A 102 9.48 -7.10 8.65
CA GLU A 102 9.89 -8.38 9.22
C GLU A 102 9.43 -9.58 8.37
N LYS A 103 8.36 -9.42 7.58
CA LYS A 103 7.72 -10.51 6.83
C LYS A 103 7.85 -10.36 5.33
N ASP A 104 7.75 -9.14 4.85
CA ASP A 104 7.68 -8.87 3.42
C ASP A 104 9.07 -8.64 2.82
N LYS A 105 9.24 -9.13 1.61
CA LYS A 105 10.39 -8.79 0.77
C LYS A 105 10.04 -7.52 -0.01
N PRO A 106 10.81 -6.42 0.10
CA PRO A 106 10.49 -5.13 -0.53
C PRO A 106 10.13 -5.24 -2.01
N LEU A 107 10.98 -5.89 -2.81
CA LEU A 107 10.77 -6.11 -4.24
C LEU A 107 9.41 -6.77 -4.52
N THR A 108 9.18 -7.93 -3.91
CA THR A 108 7.95 -8.72 -4.16
C THR A 108 6.70 -7.98 -3.73
N TRP A 109 6.75 -7.35 -2.56
CA TRP A 109 5.61 -6.61 -2.03
C TRP A 109 5.30 -5.39 -2.89
N PHE A 110 6.31 -4.57 -3.24
CA PHE A 110 6.12 -3.34 -4.00
C PHE A 110 5.58 -3.62 -5.40
N LEU A 111 6.18 -4.58 -6.12
CA LEU A 111 5.72 -4.98 -7.45
C LEU A 111 4.27 -5.49 -7.42
N LYS A 112 3.90 -6.27 -6.41
CA LYS A 112 2.53 -6.73 -6.24
C LYS A 112 1.53 -5.57 -6.05
N GLN A 113 1.92 -4.50 -5.36
CA GLN A 113 1.05 -3.32 -5.24
C GLN A 113 0.95 -2.54 -6.56
N VAL A 114 2.06 -2.40 -7.30
CA VAL A 114 2.05 -1.78 -8.63
C VAL A 114 1.14 -2.56 -9.58
N GLU A 115 1.24 -3.88 -9.60
CA GLU A 115 0.40 -4.76 -10.43
C GLU A 115 -1.09 -4.58 -10.11
N ARG A 116 -1.45 -4.56 -8.83
CA ARG A 116 -2.83 -4.32 -8.37
C ARG A 116 -3.37 -2.98 -8.86
N PHE A 117 -2.59 -1.91 -8.67
CA PHE A 117 -3.00 -0.58 -9.10
C PHE A 117 -3.14 -0.46 -10.60
N ASN A 118 -2.19 -0.98 -11.36
CA ASN A 118 -2.25 -0.96 -12.82
C ASN A 118 -3.43 -1.77 -13.36
N ALA A 119 -3.81 -2.86 -12.67
CA ALA A 119 -4.98 -3.64 -13.05
C ALA A 119 -6.32 -2.93 -12.75
N LEU A 120 -6.40 -2.18 -11.64
CA LEU A 120 -7.60 -1.43 -11.25
C LEU A 120 -7.74 -0.11 -12.00
N TYR A 121 -6.63 0.57 -12.22
CA TYR A 121 -6.57 1.96 -12.71
C TYR A 121 -5.49 2.10 -13.78
N PRO A 122 -5.65 1.48 -14.96
CA PRO A 122 -4.63 1.47 -16.02
C PRO A 122 -4.25 2.86 -16.52
N GLU A 123 -5.18 3.83 -16.42
CA GLU A 123 -4.95 5.22 -16.85
C GLU A 123 -4.24 6.08 -15.78
N MET A 124 -3.99 5.52 -14.59
CA MET A 124 -3.35 6.28 -13.52
C MET A 124 -1.86 6.47 -13.79
N SER A 125 -1.36 7.70 -13.63
CA SER A 125 0.07 7.97 -13.81
C SER A 125 0.91 7.22 -12.77
N GLN A 126 2.10 6.76 -13.15
CA GLN A 126 3.03 6.02 -12.28
C GLN A 126 3.33 6.78 -10.98
N LYS A 127 3.47 8.10 -11.07
CA LYS A 127 3.64 8.97 -9.89
C LYS A 127 2.50 8.79 -8.88
N MET A 128 1.26 8.80 -9.34
CA MET A 128 0.09 8.63 -8.46
C MET A 128 0.03 7.22 -7.87
N VAL A 129 0.39 6.20 -8.66
CA VAL A 129 0.51 4.81 -8.20
C VAL A 129 1.52 4.73 -7.07
N HIS A 130 2.73 5.24 -7.26
CA HIS A 130 3.79 5.25 -6.24
C HIS A 130 3.34 5.97 -4.97
N MET A 131 2.75 7.16 -5.10
CA MET A 131 2.24 7.92 -3.94
C MET A 131 1.21 7.15 -3.11
N LYS A 132 0.34 6.37 -3.75
CA LYS A 132 -0.64 5.52 -3.06
C LYS A 132 0.04 4.33 -2.36
N ILE A 133 1.02 3.70 -3.01
CA ILE A 133 1.77 2.58 -2.45
C ILE A 133 2.60 3.03 -1.23
N LEU A 134 3.26 4.18 -1.31
CA LEU A 134 4.07 4.72 -0.21
C LEU A 134 3.28 4.88 1.09
N LYS A 135 2.01 5.28 1.02
CA LYS A 135 1.12 5.38 2.20
C LYS A 135 0.93 4.04 2.92
N LYS A 136 1.14 2.92 2.23
CA LYS A 136 1.04 1.57 2.81
C LYS A 136 2.34 1.10 3.46
N CYS A 137 3.42 1.87 3.36
CA CYS A 137 4.70 1.56 4.03
C CYS A 137 4.75 1.96 5.51
N GLY A 138 3.76 2.74 5.99
CA GLY A 138 3.78 3.31 7.34
C GLY A 138 4.56 4.63 7.42
N GLY A 139 4.18 5.50 8.38
CA GLY A 139 4.61 6.91 8.39
C GLY A 139 6.11 7.15 8.36
N GLU A 140 6.91 6.39 9.13
CA GLU A 140 8.38 6.56 9.16
C GLU A 140 9.03 6.13 7.85
N LEU A 141 8.62 4.97 7.30
CA LEU A 141 9.13 4.48 6.02
C LEU A 141 8.66 5.34 4.85
N GLU A 142 7.40 5.77 4.86
CA GLU A 142 6.88 6.71 3.86
C GLU A 142 7.70 7.98 3.82
N HIS A 143 7.96 8.60 4.99
CA HIS A 143 8.75 9.82 5.07
C HIS A 143 10.19 9.61 4.57
N ALA A 144 10.84 8.53 4.99
CA ALA A 144 12.20 8.21 4.56
C ALA A 144 12.30 7.97 3.05
N LEU A 145 11.31 7.27 2.45
CA LEU A 145 11.24 7.05 1.01
C LEU A 145 11.03 8.35 0.24
N ARG A 146 10.10 9.20 0.67
CA ARG A 146 9.86 10.51 0.05
C ARG A 146 11.07 11.43 0.09
N SER A 147 11.87 11.34 1.16
CA SER A 147 13.10 12.15 1.29
C SER A 147 14.23 11.67 0.39
N ARG A 148 14.24 10.38 0.01
CA ARG A 148 15.28 9.79 -0.84
C ARG A 148 14.93 9.80 -2.32
N CYS A 149 13.67 9.51 -2.64
CA CYS A 149 13.18 9.42 -4.00
C CYS A 149 12.58 10.76 -4.42
N ILE A 150 13.41 11.61 -5.04
CA ILE A 150 12.98 12.91 -5.56
C ILE A 150 12.36 12.67 -6.93
N GLU A 151 11.10 13.06 -7.10
CA GLU A 151 10.35 12.92 -8.34
C GLU A 151 10.98 13.71 -9.52
N PRO A 152 11.09 13.14 -10.73
CA PRO A 152 10.52 11.85 -11.15
C PRO A 152 11.38 10.66 -10.69
N CYS A 153 10.75 9.64 -10.11
CA CYS A 153 11.41 8.44 -9.59
C CYS A 153 10.77 7.17 -10.16
N SER A 154 11.59 6.23 -10.59
CA SER A 154 11.12 4.96 -11.16
C SER A 154 10.68 3.97 -10.07
N THR A 155 9.92 2.95 -10.47
CA THR A 155 9.55 1.84 -9.58
C THR A 155 10.77 1.15 -8.97
N GLU A 156 11.82 0.96 -9.77
CA GLU A 156 13.06 0.31 -9.32
C GLU A 156 13.80 1.15 -8.27
N GLU A 157 13.86 2.47 -8.45
CA GLU A 157 14.48 3.36 -7.46
C GLU A 157 13.75 3.35 -6.13
N TYR A 158 12.40 3.29 -6.13
CA TYR A 158 11.62 3.12 -4.90
C TYR A 158 11.88 1.79 -4.21
N ILE A 159 11.97 0.70 -4.97
CA ILE A 159 12.27 -0.64 -4.45
C ILE A 159 13.67 -0.66 -3.82
N ASN A 160 14.68 -0.16 -4.52
CA ASN A 160 16.07 -0.11 -4.04
C ASN A 160 16.19 0.75 -2.77
N ALA A 161 15.50 1.89 -2.73
CA ALA A 161 15.44 2.74 -1.54
C ALA A 161 14.79 2.03 -0.35
N LEU A 162 13.69 1.32 -0.57
CA LEU A 162 12.99 0.56 0.46
C LEU A 162 13.86 -0.59 1.00
N GLU A 163 14.55 -1.32 0.13
CA GLU A 163 15.49 -2.40 0.51
C GLU A 163 16.64 -1.87 1.38
N ASP A 164 17.23 -0.75 0.98
CA ASP A 164 18.32 -0.13 1.74
C ASP A 164 17.85 0.33 3.13
N ILE A 165 16.69 1.00 3.24
CA ILE A 165 16.13 1.43 4.52
C ILE A 165 15.85 0.22 5.42
N VAL A 166 15.20 -0.81 4.90
CA VAL A 166 14.87 -2.03 5.67
C VAL A 166 16.12 -2.73 6.16
N THR A 167 17.15 -2.85 5.31
CA THR A 167 18.43 -3.48 5.65
C THR A 167 19.14 -2.72 6.75
N ARG A 168 19.23 -1.39 6.65
CA ARG A 168 19.85 -0.54 7.69
C ARG A 168 19.09 -0.61 9.01
N THR A 169 17.76 -0.64 8.96
CA THR A 169 16.93 -0.76 10.17
C THR A 169 17.13 -2.11 10.86
N LYS A 170 17.25 -3.21 10.10
CA LYS A 170 17.55 -4.54 10.65
C LYS A 170 18.92 -4.58 11.29
N ILE A 171 19.95 -4.04 10.62
CA ILE A 171 21.31 -3.92 11.17
C ILE A 171 21.27 -3.11 12.48
N GLY A 172 20.63 -1.94 12.51
CA GLY A 172 20.53 -1.12 13.71
C GLY A 172 19.84 -1.81 14.89
N ARG A 173 18.82 -2.64 14.63
CA ARG A 173 18.15 -3.45 15.68
C ARG A 173 19.04 -4.58 16.21
N THR A 174 19.85 -5.20 15.37
CA THR A 174 20.84 -6.21 15.81
C THR A 174 21.90 -5.59 16.70
N TRP A 175 22.44 -4.43 16.35
CA TRP A 175 23.39 -3.71 17.19
C TRP A 175 22.82 -3.35 18.57
N LYS A 176 21.59 -2.83 18.65
CA LYS A 176 20.93 -2.57 19.94
C LYS A 176 20.74 -3.82 20.79
N LYS A 177 20.50 -4.99 20.20
CA LYS A 177 20.46 -6.26 20.93
C LYS A 177 21.82 -6.69 21.48
N PHE A 178 22.91 -6.33 20.80
CA PHE A 178 24.26 -6.64 21.27
C PHE A 178 24.74 -5.67 22.38
N GLU A 179 24.35 -4.39 22.34
CA GLU A 179 24.73 -3.41 23.35
C GLU A 179 24.08 -3.67 24.73
N ILE A 180 22.96 -4.39 24.80
CA ILE A 180 22.27 -4.70 26.08
C ILE A 180 22.94 -5.86 26.84
N LYS A 181 23.96 -6.49 26.29
CA LYS A 181 24.79 -7.47 27.01
C LYS A 181 26.05 -6.81 27.59
N CYS A 182 25.91 -5.72 28.33
CA CYS A 182 26.93 -5.36 29.28
C CYS A 182 26.96 -6.41 30.39
N PRO A 183 28.09 -7.07 30.64
CA PRO A 183 28.19 -7.99 31.77
C PRO A 183 27.91 -7.20 33.04
N ASN A 184 26.92 -7.65 33.81
CA ASN A 184 26.60 -7.14 35.11
C ASN A 184 27.90 -7.02 35.92
N LYS A 185 28.43 -5.79 36.08
CA LYS A 185 29.35 -5.56 37.18
C LYS A 185 28.61 -5.90 38.45
N PRO A 186 29.18 -6.76 39.33
CA PRO A 186 28.52 -7.11 40.57
C PRO A 186 28.29 -5.82 41.36
N PHE A 187 27.03 -5.51 41.61
CA PHE A 187 26.63 -4.43 42.48
C PHE A 187 27.08 -4.82 43.89
N ILE A 188 28.23 -4.31 44.34
CA ILE A 188 28.68 -4.41 45.72
C ILE A 188 27.66 -3.66 46.57
N LYS A 189 26.77 -4.38 47.20
CA LYS A 189 25.89 -3.83 48.24
C LYS A 189 26.79 -3.41 49.40
N LYS A 190 27.02 -2.14 49.52
CA LYS A 190 27.51 -1.54 50.79
C LYS A 190 26.31 -1.54 51.74
N ASP A 191 26.30 -2.49 52.66
CA ASP A 191 25.39 -2.48 53.80
C ASP A 191 25.66 -1.21 54.61
N LYS A 192 24.73 -0.25 54.58
CA LYS A 192 24.64 0.80 55.58
C LYS A 192 23.52 0.50 56.54
N PRO A 193 23.71 0.73 57.84
CA PRO A 193 22.72 0.43 58.88
C PRO A 193 21.45 1.23 58.65
N ARG A 194 20.34 0.57 58.84
CA ARG A 194 18.97 1.07 58.72
C ARG A 194 18.66 2.01 59.88
N GLU A 195 18.87 3.32 59.65
CA GLU A 195 18.27 4.33 60.54
C GLU A 195 16.82 4.57 60.16
N THR A 196 15.96 4.39 61.15
CA THR A 196 14.53 4.69 61.11
C THR A 196 14.29 6.15 60.87
N LEU A 197 13.92 6.54 59.62
CA LEU A 197 13.49 7.88 59.33
C LEU A 197 11.98 7.98 59.41
N LYS A 198 11.56 8.89 60.27
CA LYS A 198 10.19 9.40 60.48
C LYS A 198 9.60 9.94 59.14
N PRO A 199 8.26 9.91 58.93
CA PRO A 199 7.66 10.48 57.75
C PRO A 199 7.80 12.00 57.72
N ASN A 200 8.57 12.51 56.77
CA ASN A 200 8.63 13.95 56.48
C ASN A 200 7.44 14.33 55.62
N THR A 201 6.40 14.81 56.25
CA THR A 201 5.37 15.67 55.61
C THR A 201 5.97 17.01 55.29
N SER A 202 6.54 17.17 54.11
CA SER A 202 6.88 18.48 53.60
C SER A 202 5.68 19.08 52.86
N ASN A 203 4.96 19.97 53.53
CA ASN A 203 3.96 20.91 53.00
C ASN A 203 4.58 21.84 51.97
N ASN A 204 4.67 21.42 50.71
CA ASN A 204 5.08 22.30 49.61
C ASN A 204 4.14 22.26 48.41
N ASP A 205 2.94 21.65 48.54
CA ASP A 205 1.94 21.61 47.47
C ASP A 205 1.02 22.86 47.44
N GLU A 206 1.01 23.66 48.49
CA GLU A 206 0.10 24.83 48.62
C GLU A 206 0.45 26.02 47.74
N GLN A 207 1.63 26.08 47.10
CA GLN A 207 2.05 27.21 46.26
C GLN A 207 2.03 26.95 44.75
N ARG A 208 1.63 25.74 44.29
CA ARG A 208 1.60 25.43 42.87
C ARG A 208 0.33 25.97 42.21
N LYS A 209 0.50 26.82 41.18
CA LYS A 209 -0.63 27.39 40.41
C LYS A 209 -0.87 26.59 39.13
N CYS A 210 -2.12 26.26 38.87
CA CYS A 210 -2.55 25.66 37.63
C CYS A 210 -2.42 26.66 36.48
N HIS A 211 -1.66 26.33 35.44
CA HIS A 211 -1.47 27.19 34.26
C HIS A 211 -2.72 27.35 33.39
N LYS A 212 -3.76 26.49 33.53
CA LYS A 212 -5.01 26.56 32.78
C LYS A 212 -6.08 27.46 33.42
N CYS A 213 -6.16 27.50 34.74
CA CYS A 213 -7.22 28.23 35.43
C CYS A 213 -6.72 29.18 36.56
N GLY A 214 -5.40 29.19 36.85
CA GLY A 214 -4.81 30.00 37.91
C GLY A 214 -5.07 29.52 39.34
N GLY A 215 -5.78 28.43 39.54
CA GLY A 215 -6.09 27.85 40.85
C GLY A 215 -4.83 27.31 41.55
N ILE A 216 -4.78 27.42 42.87
CA ILE A 216 -3.65 26.99 43.70
C ILE A 216 -3.88 25.59 44.22
N GLY A 217 -2.81 24.77 44.37
CA GLY A 217 -2.85 23.45 45.00
C GLY A 217 -2.88 22.26 44.02
N TYR A 218 -2.91 22.49 42.68
CA TYR A 218 -2.86 21.42 41.69
C TYR A 218 -2.22 21.88 40.36
N LEU A 219 -1.75 20.93 39.57
CA LEU A 219 -1.19 21.17 38.24
C LEU A 219 -2.27 21.13 37.16
N ALA A 220 -1.96 21.64 35.94
CA ALA A 220 -2.87 21.71 34.79
C ALA A 220 -3.49 20.35 34.39
N ASN A 221 -2.78 19.25 34.62
CA ASN A 221 -3.28 17.90 34.34
C ASN A 221 -4.48 17.47 35.21
N ASN A 222 -4.63 18.08 36.41
CA ASN A 222 -5.71 17.79 37.35
C ASN A 222 -6.74 18.92 37.40
N CYS A 223 -6.75 19.80 36.38
CA CYS A 223 -7.67 20.94 36.33
C CYS A 223 -9.09 20.50 35.94
N LEU A 224 -10.06 20.80 36.78
CA LEU A 224 -11.48 20.46 36.59
C LEU A 224 -12.23 21.43 35.67
N LYS A 225 -11.64 22.58 35.29
CA LYS A 225 -12.24 23.47 34.28
C LYS A 225 -12.05 22.90 32.88
N LYS A 226 -13.09 22.29 32.29
CA LYS A 226 -13.16 21.95 30.88
C LYS A 226 -13.19 23.25 30.07
N GLU A 227 -12.38 23.33 29.02
CA GLU A 227 -12.47 24.39 28.02
C GLU A 227 -13.86 24.35 27.38
N LYS A 228 -14.57 25.47 27.39
CA LYS A 228 -15.77 25.65 26.56
C LYS A 228 -15.27 25.70 25.12
N ILE A 229 -15.65 24.70 24.33
CA ILE A 229 -15.47 24.72 22.89
C ILE A 229 -16.38 25.84 22.38
N ASN A 230 -15.82 26.84 21.72
CA ASN A 230 -16.58 27.88 21.02
C ASN A 230 -17.40 27.22 19.93
N GLU A 231 -18.71 27.23 20.08
CA GLU A 231 -19.65 26.98 19.00
C GLU A 231 -19.43 28.03 17.91
N ILE A 232 -19.02 27.55 16.74
CA ILE A 232 -19.01 28.37 15.52
C ILE A 232 -20.45 28.47 15.08
N VAL A 233 -21.03 29.65 15.22
CA VAL A 233 -22.34 29.98 14.65
C VAL A 233 -22.18 30.10 13.15
N GLU A 234 -22.69 29.15 12.40
CA GLU A 234 -22.89 29.27 10.96
C GLU A 234 -24.04 30.25 10.71
N THR A 235 -23.72 31.42 10.18
CA THR A 235 -24.73 32.33 9.59
C THR A 235 -24.93 31.94 8.14
N GLU A 236 -26.06 31.30 7.86
CA GLU A 236 -26.60 31.18 6.51
C GLU A 236 -27.14 32.54 6.06
N ASP A 237 -26.54 33.15 5.05
CA ASP A 237 -27.14 34.21 4.26
C ASP A 237 -27.43 33.70 2.85
N HIS A 238 -28.66 33.30 2.65
CA HIS A 238 -29.32 33.16 1.36
C HIS A 238 -29.81 34.54 0.93
N ASP A 239 -29.34 35.01 -0.22
CA ASP A 239 -30.10 35.86 -1.12
C ASP A 239 -29.53 35.77 -2.53
N TYR A 240 -30.16 35.00 -3.39
CA TYR A 240 -30.12 35.18 -4.84
C TYR A 240 -31.52 35.48 -5.34
N LYS A 241 -31.73 36.74 -5.70
CA LYS A 241 -32.88 37.17 -6.52
C LYS A 241 -32.53 36.99 -7.99
N GLU A 242 -33.54 36.45 -8.68
CA GLU A 242 -33.63 36.36 -10.13
C GLU A 242 -33.67 37.74 -10.79
N GLU A 243 -33.02 37.87 -11.93
CA GLU A 243 -33.50 38.53 -13.16
C GLU A 243 -32.84 37.83 -14.36
#